data_25fe1063d20b30bb26116c0935105486
#
_entry.id   25fe1063d20b30bb26116c0935105486
#
_cell.length_a   1.000
_cell.length_b   1.000
_cell.length_c   1.000
_cell.angle_alpha   90.00
_cell.angle_beta   90.00
_cell.angle_gamma   90.00
#
_symmetry.space_group_name_H-M   'P 1'
#
loop_
_entity.id
_entity.type
_entity.pdbx_description
1 polymer ?
#
loop_
_entity_poly.entity_id
_entity_poly.type
_entity_poly.pdbx_seq_one_letter_code
_entity_poly.pdbx_strand_id
1 'polypeptide(L)'
;MKKVNILIMAALFGVMSLTACGSGDDGSGGEFNVVISSNPGNLDPQLAEDKESFYVIRNIYGTLMDIDGSGMIVNGTAQSYTVSSDGLTYTFKLREGLCWQGLSSSETVPLTAYDYEYAFRRIYDPQTHSPHTERFSDIKNSMAVYGGAMSSSQLGVKAVDELTLEITLEYPDCEFLKLMAHPAASPCNEQLFLSTRGRYGLAADATYACGAFYITDWNYDPYWHDNHITLEKISANSLDGYKTYPDIVNIEITGDREAYDIALYDRSVQKRYSCREYIDSTTCLFISPQSPIAVDEDVRRAVFSSVDLDKLAGELSGNSVQAFGFIPNAVTVTNKSFRDFYPESRTVLSASPAKAVWDRFTAGHTDIDFNSSVLLADDSLNSESLPYSITSDLEDKLELYCSPVFEDRSDYKKRLESGDYDLCIAEIKGGTNSAEEFMQKIADFLPDGNSADELIKRADRCIDLSEKKDAVKAFEDFITDNAYALPLSFEKVYFISSDDTSDIWYDPFGETMFFKYAKQK
;
A
#
# COMPACT_ATOMS: atom_id res chain seq x y z
N MET A 1 -0.26 -26.12 -35.93
CA MET A 1 -1.31 -25.11 -35.92
C MET A 1 -2.56 -25.71 -35.28
N LYS A 2 -2.70 -25.64 -33.98
CA LYS A 2 -3.95 -25.93 -33.27
C LYS A 2 -4.53 -24.59 -32.89
N LYS A 3 -5.68 -24.25 -33.48
CA LYS A 3 -6.47 -23.09 -33.06
C LYS A 3 -7.04 -23.42 -31.68
N VAL A 4 -6.54 -22.74 -30.66
CA VAL A 4 -7.17 -22.69 -29.35
C VAL A 4 -8.33 -21.72 -29.50
N ASN A 5 -9.55 -22.23 -29.49
CA ASN A 5 -10.75 -21.41 -29.33
C ASN A 5 -10.78 -20.96 -27.86
N ILE A 6 -10.30 -19.76 -27.57
CA ILE A 6 -10.50 -19.10 -26.30
C ILE A 6 -11.97 -18.68 -26.26
N LEU A 7 -12.75 -19.39 -25.48
CA LEU A 7 -14.11 -19.00 -25.12
C LEU A 7 -13.96 -17.85 -24.12
N ILE A 8 -14.08 -16.61 -24.61
CA ILE A 8 -14.13 -15.42 -23.75
C ILE A 8 -15.48 -15.45 -23.03
N MET A 9 -15.48 -15.96 -21.81
CA MET A 9 -16.56 -15.70 -20.88
C MET A 9 -16.33 -14.29 -20.33
N ALA A 10 -16.95 -13.30 -20.97
CA ALA A 10 -17.06 -11.97 -20.41
C ALA A 10 -17.82 -12.10 -19.08
N ALA A 11 -17.11 -11.95 -17.97
CA ALA A 11 -17.75 -11.66 -16.70
C ALA A 11 -18.45 -10.30 -16.89
N LEU A 12 -19.72 -10.33 -17.27
CA LEU A 12 -20.58 -9.18 -17.27
C LEU A 12 -20.68 -8.75 -15.79
N PHE A 13 -20.02 -7.65 -15.44
CA PHE A 13 -20.45 -6.84 -14.33
C PHE A 13 -21.86 -6.35 -14.67
N GLY A 14 -22.84 -7.18 -14.32
CA GLY A 14 -24.23 -6.82 -14.48
C GLY A 14 -24.59 -5.84 -13.37
N VAL A 15 -24.38 -4.55 -13.61
CA VAL A 15 -25.18 -3.53 -12.92
C VAL A 15 -26.61 -3.76 -13.39
N MET A 16 -27.37 -4.56 -12.70
CA MET A 16 -28.82 -4.59 -12.85
C MET A 16 -29.35 -3.28 -12.29
N SER A 17 -29.51 -2.29 -13.17
CA SER A 17 -30.27 -1.08 -12.86
C SER A 17 -31.73 -1.48 -12.69
N LEU A 18 -32.15 -1.67 -11.45
CA LEU A 18 -33.56 -1.61 -11.11
C LEU A 18 -33.97 -0.15 -11.13
N THR A 19 -34.68 0.25 -12.21
CA THR A 19 -35.32 1.55 -12.31
C THR A 19 -36.38 1.69 -11.24
N ALA A 20 -36.03 2.35 -10.13
CA ALA A 20 -37.01 2.94 -9.23
C ALA A 20 -37.27 4.39 -9.67
N CYS A 21 -38.38 4.66 -10.31
CA CYS A 21 -38.88 6.00 -10.52
C CYS A 21 -39.25 6.66 -9.19
N GLY A 22 -38.43 7.62 -8.74
CA GLY A 22 -38.75 8.51 -7.62
C GLY A 22 -37.97 9.79 -7.79
N SER A 23 -38.69 10.87 -8.10
CA SER A 23 -38.17 12.23 -8.24
C SER A 23 -37.78 12.79 -6.88
N GLY A 24 -36.50 13.02 -6.65
CA GLY A 24 -35.95 13.72 -5.50
C GLY A 24 -34.46 13.81 -5.64
N ASP A 25 -33.92 15.01 -5.67
CA ASP A 25 -32.52 15.38 -5.90
C ASP A 25 -31.67 15.17 -4.62
N ASP A 26 -31.58 13.93 -4.15
CA ASP A 26 -30.63 13.45 -3.17
C ASP A 26 -30.15 12.12 -3.73
N GLY A 27 -28.88 12.02 -4.16
CA GLY A 27 -28.27 10.82 -4.76
C GLY A 27 -28.50 9.57 -3.90
N SER A 28 -29.71 9.02 -4.01
CA SER A 28 -30.25 7.98 -3.16
C SER A 28 -29.72 6.62 -3.57
N GLY A 29 -29.17 5.94 -2.61
CA GLY A 29 -29.12 4.52 -2.41
C GLY A 29 -29.00 3.66 -3.65
N GLY A 30 -27.77 3.45 -4.14
CA GLY A 30 -27.48 2.47 -5.19
C GLY A 30 -27.01 1.15 -4.59
N GLU A 31 -27.11 0.11 -5.40
CA GLU A 31 -26.51 -1.20 -5.13
C GLU A 31 -25.23 -1.32 -5.97
N PHE A 32 -24.14 -1.70 -5.33
CA PHE A 32 -22.85 -1.92 -5.98
C PHE A 32 -22.45 -3.39 -5.92
N ASN A 33 -21.99 -3.92 -7.04
CA ASN A 33 -21.50 -5.29 -7.16
C ASN A 33 -20.01 -5.26 -7.45
N VAL A 34 -19.22 -5.95 -6.63
CA VAL A 34 -17.76 -5.96 -6.72
C VAL A 34 -17.22 -7.38 -6.54
N VAL A 35 -16.01 -7.60 -7.01
CA VAL A 35 -15.36 -8.91 -6.95
C VAL A 35 -14.05 -8.80 -6.19
N ILE A 36 -13.79 -9.76 -5.30
CA ILE A 36 -12.50 -9.98 -4.64
C ILE A 36 -11.96 -11.37 -4.93
N SER A 37 -10.64 -11.55 -4.83
CA SER A 37 -9.95 -12.75 -5.28
C SER A 37 -10.04 -13.93 -4.31
N SER A 38 -10.20 -13.68 -3.02
CA SER A 38 -10.30 -14.73 -2.01
C SER A 38 -11.17 -14.30 -0.83
N ASN A 39 -11.55 -15.28 -0.02
CA ASN A 39 -12.31 -15.00 1.22
C ASN A 39 -11.42 -14.23 2.21
N PRO A 40 -11.94 -13.15 2.84
CA PRO A 40 -11.23 -12.50 3.94
C PRO A 40 -10.80 -13.49 5.03
N GLY A 41 -9.55 -13.39 5.46
CA GLY A 41 -8.99 -14.28 6.47
C GLY A 41 -9.47 -13.93 7.88
N ASN A 42 -9.53 -12.65 8.20
CA ASN A 42 -9.93 -12.14 9.51
C ASN A 42 -10.36 -10.68 9.42
N LEU A 43 -11.57 -10.36 9.85
CA LEU A 43 -12.11 -9.00 9.89
C LEU A 43 -11.88 -8.29 11.24
N ASP A 44 -10.97 -8.78 12.09
CA ASP A 44 -10.45 -8.03 13.24
C ASP A 44 -9.41 -7.01 12.75
N PRO A 45 -9.66 -5.69 12.81
CA PRO A 45 -8.76 -4.69 12.25
C PRO A 45 -7.36 -4.70 12.85
N GLN A 46 -7.20 -5.14 14.11
CA GLN A 46 -5.93 -5.19 14.80
C GLN A 46 -5.11 -6.45 14.48
N LEU A 47 -5.71 -7.42 13.76
CA LEU A 47 -5.08 -8.70 13.39
C LEU A 47 -5.04 -8.97 11.88
N ALA A 48 -5.82 -8.24 11.08
CA ALA A 48 -5.88 -8.43 9.64
C ALA A 48 -4.55 -8.07 8.97
N GLU A 49 -4.13 -8.90 8.00
CA GLU A 49 -2.91 -8.68 7.21
C GLU A 49 -3.17 -8.77 5.70
N ASP A 50 -4.23 -9.48 5.30
CA ASP A 50 -4.54 -9.69 3.89
C ASP A 50 -5.41 -8.55 3.32
N LYS A 51 -5.27 -8.31 2.03
CA LYS A 51 -5.95 -7.22 1.33
C LYS A 51 -7.47 -7.39 1.28
N GLU A 52 -7.95 -8.62 1.18
CA GLU A 52 -9.37 -8.94 1.13
C GLU A 52 -10.04 -8.62 2.48
N SER A 53 -9.35 -8.90 3.59
CA SER A 53 -9.80 -8.48 4.93
C SER A 53 -9.85 -6.97 5.03
N PHE A 54 -8.80 -6.24 4.62
CA PHE A 54 -8.81 -4.76 4.64
C PHE A 54 -9.85 -4.16 3.71
N TYR A 55 -10.15 -4.82 2.59
CA TYR A 55 -11.23 -4.41 1.69
C TYR A 55 -12.58 -4.34 2.41
N VAL A 56 -12.92 -5.37 3.16
CA VAL A 56 -14.17 -5.40 3.94
C VAL A 56 -14.08 -4.47 5.16
N ILE A 57 -12.98 -4.55 5.94
CA ILE A 57 -12.75 -3.75 7.15
C ILE A 57 -12.95 -2.25 6.87
N ARG A 58 -12.36 -1.74 5.78
CA ARG A 58 -12.46 -0.32 5.41
C ARG A 58 -13.91 0.16 5.21
N ASN A 59 -14.80 -0.73 4.80
CA ASN A 59 -16.19 -0.42 4.53
C ASN A 59 -17.11 -0.59 5.75
N ILE A 60 -16.75 -1.46 6.70
CA ILE A 60 -17.58 -1.76 7.88
C ILE A 60 -17.14 -1.03 9.16
N TYR A 61 -15.90 -0.59 9.25
CA TYR A 61 -15.43 0.18 10.42
C TYR A 61 -15.24 1.66 10.06
N GLY A 62 -15.39 2.51 11.07
CA GLY A 62 -15.16 3.95 10.96
C GLY A 62 -13.84 4.35 11.61
N THR A 63 -12.88 4.80 10.84
CA THR A 63 -11.62 5.37 11.31
C THR A 63 -11.79 6.84 11.72
N LEU A 64 -10.86 7.39 12.52
CA LEU A 64 -10.89 8.81 12.94
C LEU A 64 -10.86 9.75 11.74
N MET A 65 -10.00 9.45 10.78
CA MET A 65 -9.94 10.13 9.49
C MET A 65 -10.42 9.17 8.40
N ASP A 66 -11.00 9.70 7.33
CA ASP A 66 -11.44 8.98 6.14
C ASP A 66 -10.62 9.39 4.92
N ILE A 67 -10.81 8.67 3.82
CA ILE A 67 -10.29 9.04 2.50
C ILE A 67 -11.49 9.20 1.57
N ASP A 68 -11.64 10.36 0.94
CA ASP A 68 -12.74 10.60 0.01
C ASP A 68 -12.49 9.97 -1.38
N GLY A 69 -13.49 10.04 -2.27
CA GLY A 69 -13.41 9.47 -3.61
C GLY A 69 -12.29 10.03 -4.50
N SER A 70 -11.64 11.12 -4.08
CA SER A 70 -10.48 11.72 -4.74
C SER A 70 -9.13 11.32 -4.13
N GLY A 71 -9.15 10.55 -3.03
CA GLY A 71 -7.95 10.15 -2.29
C GLY A 71 -7.49 11.16 -1.23
N MET A 72 -8.30 12.18 -0.93
CA MET A 72 -7.99 13.20 0.07
C MET A 72 -8.34 12.71 1.47
N ILE A 73 -7.43 12.95 2.42
CA ILE A 73 -7.71 12.73 3.85
C ILE A 73 -8.74 13.76 4.31
N VAL A 74 -9.85 13.25 4.83
CA VAL A 74 -10.97 14.02 5.34
C VAL A 74 -11.35 13.56 6.74
N ASN A 75 -12.17 14.34 7.44
CA ASN A 75 -12.68 13.93 8.75
C ASN A 75 -13.59 12.70 8.61
N GLY A 76 -13.22 11.62 9.28
CA GLY A 76 -14.00 10.38 9.37
C GLY A 76 -15.01 10.43 10.51
N THR A 77 -14.90 9.51 11.46
CA THR A 77 -15.70 9.52 12.70
C THR A 77 -15.36 10.70 13.60
N ALA A 78 -14.15 11.25 13.49
CA ALA A 78 -13.83 12.53 14.08
C ALA A 78 -14.53 13.65 13.29
N GLN A 79 -15.31 14.49 14.00
CA GLN A 79 -15.91 15.70 13.43
C GLN A 79 -14.85 16.78 13.21
N SER A 80 -13.86 16.84 14.09
CA SER A 80 -12.77 17.79 14.05
C SER A 80 -11.57 17.27 14.85
N TYR A 81 -10.41 17.87 14.60
CA TYR A 81 -9.23 17.65 15.40
C TYR A 81 -8.47 18.95 15.61
N THR A 82 -7.58 18.96 16.59
CA THR A 82 -6.58 20.01 16.83
C THR A 82 -5.22 19.39 17.08
N VAL A 83 -4.15 20.11 16.71
CA VAL A 83 -2.77 19.68 16.94
C VAL A 83 -2.09 20.71 17.81
N SER A 84 -1.31 20.25 18.79
CA SER A 84 -0.48 21.13 19.63
C SER A 84 0.61 21.83 18.80
N SER A 85 1.11 22.96 19.30
CA SER A 85 2.10 23.77 18.56
C SER A 85 3.45 23.08 18.32
N ASP A 86 3.75 22.05 19.10
CA ASP A 86 4.95 21.21 18.95
C ASP A 86 4.72 20.01 18.01
N GLY A 87 3.49 19.84 17.47
CA GLY A 87 3.14 18.74 16.59
C GLY A 87 2.97 17.39 17.28
N LEU A 88 3.05 17.32 18.60
CA LEU A 88 3.10 16.05 19.34
C LEU A 88 1.73 15.54 19.79
N THR A 89 0.74 16.41 20.02
CA THR A 89 -0.54 15.99 20.59
C THR A 89 -1.68 16.32 19.65
N TYR A 90 -2.41 15.28 19.25
CA TYR A 90 -3.62 15.35 18.44
C TYR A 90 -4.84 15.13 19.35
N THR A 91 -5.80 16.06 19.34
CA THR A 91 -7.06 15.93 20.06
C THR A 91 -8.20 15.83 19.06
N PHE A 92 -8.84 14.66 18.99
CA PHE A 92 -9.96 14.37 18.11
C PHE A 92 -11.27 14.53 18.86
N LYS A 93 -12.26 15.18 18.23
CA LYS A 93 -13.66 15.24 18.67
C LYS A 93 -14.50 14.34 17.78
N LEU A 94 -15.09 13.29 18.35
CA LEU A 94 -15.96 12.38 17.63
C LEU A 94 -17.32 13.00 17.28
N ARG A 95 -17.94 12.50 16.21
CA ARG A 95 -19.31 12.85 15.86
C ARG A 95 -20.27 12.18 16.84
N GLU A 96 -21.25 12.95 17.30
CA GLU A 96 -22.35 12.41 18.11
C GLU A 96 -23.27 11.53 17.26
N GLY A 97 -23.84 10.48 17.86
CA GLY A 97 -24.87 9.65 17.25
C GLY A 97 -24.33 8.47 16.44
N LEU A 98 -23.01 8.34 16.27
CA LEU A 98 -22.44 7.12 15.66
C LEU A 98 -22.62 5.92 16.58
N CYS A 99 -22.87 4.74 15.99
CA CYS A 99 -23.14 3.53 16.76
C CYS A 99 -22.56 2.28 16.11
N TRP A 100 -22.42 1.25 16.92
CA TRP A 100 -22.12 -0.10 16.51
C TRP A 100 -23.36 -0.83 16.04
N GLN A 101 -23.25 -1.64 14.99
CA GLN A 101 -24.27 -2.49 14.41
C GLN A 101 -23.72 -3.91 14.22
N GLY A 102 -24.47 -4.92 14.61
CA GLY A 102 -24.19 -6.32 14.32
C GLY A 102 -25.39 -7.00 13.66
N LEU A 103 -25.18 -8.16 13.07
CA LEU A 103 -26.20 -8.91 12.34
C LEU A 103 -27.46 -9.20 13.18
N SER A 104 -27.29 -9.52 14.47
CA SER A 104 -28.38 -9.93 15.37
C SER A 104 -28.76 -8.84 16.39
N SER A 105 -28.20 -7.63 16.29
CA SER A 105 -28.39 -6.59 17.30
C SER A 105 -29.63 -5.75 17.00
N SER A 106 -30.61 -5.81 17.90
CA SER A 106 -31.75 -4.87 17.90
C SER A 106 -31.47 -3.58 18.67
N GLU A 107 -30.36 -3.54 19.42
CA GLU A 107 -29.92 -2.39 20.21
C GLU A 107 -28.67 -1.79 19.60
N THR A 108 -28.66 -0.48 19.46
CA THR A 108 -27.47 0.27 19.02
C THR A 108 -26.58 0.58 20.22
N VAL A 109 -25.29 0.25 20.12
CA VAL A 109 -24.26 0.59 21.11
C VAL A 109 -23.56 1.86 20.59
N PRO A 110 -23.48 2.97 21.36
CA PRO A 110 -22.78 4.16 20.93
C PRO A 110 -21.30 3.89 20.63
N LEU A 111 -20.77 4.52 19.57
CA LEU A 111 -19.35 4.58 19.29
C LEU A 111 -18.72 5.68 20.16
N THR A 112 -17.69 5.36 20.90
CA THR A 112 -17.02 6.26 21.84
C THR A 112 -15.51 6.32 21.65
N ALA A 113 -14.85 7.32 22.25
CA ALA A 113 -13.41 7.44 22.25
C ALA A 113 -12.73 6.27 23.01
N TYR A 114 -13.42 5.65 23.97
CA TYR A 114 -12.91 4.47 24.66
C TYR A 114 -12.72 3.27 23.73
N ASP A 115 -13.50 3.17 22.66
CA ASP A 115 -13.37 2.08 21.69
C ASP A 115 -12.06 2.21 20.86
N TYR A 116 -11.62 3.43 20.59
CA TYR A 116 -10.31 3.71 19.96
C TYR A 116 -9.16 3.46 20.95
N GLU A 117 -9.28 3.95 22.19
CA GLU A 117 -8.27 3.69 23.21
C GLU A 117 -8.08 2.18 23.42
N TYR A 118 -9.16 1.42 23.48
CA TYR A 118 -9.10 -0.04 23.61
C TYR A 118 -8.45 -0.70 22.38
N ALA A 119 -8.77 -0.27 21.18
CA ALA A 119 -8.17 -0.78 19.95
C ALA A 119 -6.65 -0.62 19.93
N PHE A 120 -6.14 0.57 20.26
CA PHE A 120 -4.69 0.81 20.33
C PHE A 120 -4.03 0.05 21.47
N ARG A 121 -4.71 -0.12 22.62
CA ARG A 121 -4.21 -0.99 23.69
C ARG A 121 -4.09 -2.44 23.23
N ARG A 122 -5.01 -2.94 22.40
CA ARG A 122 -4.91 -4.27 21.82
C ARG A 122 -3.73 -4.41 20.87
N ILE A 123 -3.45 -3.40 20.04
CA ILE A 123 -2.27 -3.42 19.14
C ILE A 123 -0.99 -3.63 19.95
N TYR A 124 -0.85 -2.95 21.09
CA TYR A 124 0.35 -3.00 21.92
C TYR A 124 0.29 -3.99 23.11
N ASP A 125 -0.75 -4.81 23.18
CA ASP A 125 -0.77 -5.97 24.06
C ASP A 125 0.00 -7.13 23.40
N PRO A 126 1.13 -7.59 23.99
CA PRO A 126 1.91 -8.70 23.42
C PRO A 126 1.09 -9.98 23.18
N GLN A 127 -0.01 -10.18 23.94
CA GLN A 127 -0.88 -11.35 23.79
C GLN A 127 -1.77 -11.27 22.54
N THR A 128 -1.97 -10.09 22.00
CA THR A 128 -2.74 -9.90 20.76
C THR A 128 -1.94 -10.36 19.54
N HIS A 129 -0.59 -10.29 19.58
CA HIS A 129 0.28 -10.56 18.43
C HIS A 129 -0.09 -9.73 17.20
N SER A 130 -0.42 -8.45 17.41
CA SER A 130 -0.79 -7.57 16.31
C SER A 130 0.38 -7.35 15.33
N PRO A 131 0.15 -7.49 14.00
CA PRO A 131 1.18 -7.20 13.00
C PRO A 131 1.39 -5.69 12.78
N HIS A 132 0.62 -4.83 13.48
CA HIS A 132 0.61 -3.37 13.26
C HIS A 132 1.39 -2.57 14.27
N THR A 133 2.16 -3.20 15.16
CA THR A 133 2.93 -2.51 16.20
C THR A 133 3.91 -1.48 15.66
N GLU A 134 4.63 -1.82 14.58
CA GLU A 134 5.59 -0.90 13.93
C GLU A 134 4.88 0.24 13.20
N ARG A 135 3.70 0.00 12.61
CA ARG A 135 2.94 1.01 11.86
C ARG A 135 2.57 2.25 12.67
N PHE A 136 2.30 2.08 13.95
CA PHE A 136 1.90 3.14 14.86
C PHE A 136 2.97 3.40 15.94
N SER A 137 4.23 3.05 15.66
CA SER A 137 5.35 3.16 16.64
C SER A 137 5.63 4.60 17.09
N ASP A 138 5.18 5.59 16.32
CA ASP A 138 5.26 7.02 16.66
C ASP A 138 4.39 7.40 17.85
N ILE A 139 3.40 6.60 18.20
CA ILE A 139 2.58 6.82 19.41
C ILE A 139 3.46 6.67 20.64
N LYS A 140 3.40 7.68 21.51
CA LYS A 140 4.22 7.77 22.72
C LYS A 140 4.12 6.52 23.59
N ASN A 141 5.28 6.01 24.01
CA ASN A 141 5.45 4.82 24.83
C ASN A 141 4.98 3.50 24.17
N SER A 142 4.59 3.50 22.93
CA SER A 142 4.03 2.33 22.22
C SER A 142 4.93 1.11 22.32
N MET A 143 6.18 1.22 21.90
CA MET A 143 7.15 0.10 21.91
C MET A 143 7.59 -0.29 23.32
N ALA A 144 7.62 0.67 24.27
CA ALA A 144 7.90 0.37 25.67
C ALA A 144 6.76 -0.41 26.36
N VAL A 145 5.51 -0.13 25.96
CA VAL A 145 4.33 -0.89 26.41
C VAL A 145 4.35 -2.29 25.79
N TYR A 146 4.58 -2.39 24.49
CA TYR A 146 4.67 -3.68 23.78
C TYR A 146 5.79 -4.58 24.34
N GLY A 147 6.96 -4.01 24.62
CA GLY A 147 8.09 -4.71 25.25
C GLY A 147 7.91 -4.99 26.76
N GLY A 148 6.78 -4.61 27.37
CA GLY A 148 6.49 -4.83 28.79
C GLY A 148 7.28 -3.94 29.76
N ALA A 149 8.00 -2.93 29.27
CA ALA A 149 8.73 -1.97 30.11
C ALA A 149 7.80 -0.92 30.74
N MET A 150 6.63 -0.69 30.15
CA MET A 150 5.61 0.23 30.64
C MET A 150 4.22 -0.43 30.66
N SER A 151 3.34 0.09 31.52
CA SER A 151 1.94 -0.34 31.57
C SER A 151 1.15 0.22 30.37
N SER A 152 0.13 -0.53 29.90
CA SER A 152 -0.80 -0.07 28.86
C SER A 152 -1.49 1.26 29.17
N SER A 153 -1.63 1.63 30.43
CA SER A 153 -2.16 2.94 30.86
C SER A 153 -1.22 4.13 30.57
N GLN A 154 0.04 3.85 30.18
CA GLN A 154 1.05 4.88 29.83
C GLN A 154 1.17 5.06 28.31
N LEU A 155 0.41 4.27 27.53
CA LEU A 155 0.31 4.45 26.08
C LEU A 155 -0.18 5.86 25.77
N GLY A 156 0.40 6.50 24.76
CA GLY A 156 0.04 7.84 24.30
C GLY A 156 -1.34 7.97 23.65
N VAL A 157 -2.28 7.08 23.96
CA VAL A 157 -3.68 7.14 23.48
C VAL A 157 -4.60 7.15 24.68
N LYS A 158 -5.48 8.17 24.78
CA LYS A 158 -6.34 8.36 25.92
C LYS A 158 -7.70 8.92 25.55
N ALA A 159 -8.76 8.24 25.92
CA ALA A 159 -10.10 8.81 25.93
C ALA A 159 -10.23 9.79 27.11
N VAL A 160 -10.41 11.06 26.82
CA VAL A 160 -10.60 12.12 27.82
C VAL A 160 -12.05 12.10 28.33
N ASP A 161 -12.97 11.88 27.42
CA ASP A 161 -14.40 11.65 27.63
C ASP A 161 -14.96 10.74 26.52
N GLU A 162 -16.27 10.48 26.49
CA GLU A 162 -16.92 9.61 25.50
C GLU A 162 -16.68 10.05 24.04
N LEU A 163 -16.48 11.34 23.79
CA LEU A 163 -16.37 11.91 22.45
C LEU A 163 -15.00 12.57 22.18
N THR A 164 -14.07 12.51 23.13
CA THR A 164 -12.76 13.15 23.00
C THR A 164 -11.65 12.13 23.16
N LEU A 165 -10.87 11.95 22.10
CA LEU A 165 -9.65 11.13 22.09
C LEU A 165 -8.43 12.03 21.96
N GLU A 166 -7.43 11.81 22.82
CA GLU A 166 -6.12 12.44 22.73
C GLU A 166 -5.08 11.39 22.35
N ILE A 167 -4.28 11.69 21.34
CA ILE A 167 -3.14 10.85 20.92
C ILE A 167 -1.88 11.71 20.98
N THR A 168 -0.89 11.24 21.73
CA THR A 168 0.41 11.88 21.89
C THR A 168 1.48 11.05 21.18
N LEU A 169 2.36 11.70 20.42
CA LEU A 169 3.45 11.09 19.67
C LEU A 169 4.79 11.24 20.42
N GLU A 170 5.77 10.38 20.10
CA GLU A 170 7.16 10.50 20.55
C GLU A 170 7.89 11.63 19.85
N TYR A 171 7.59 11.84 18.57
CA TYR A 171 8.12 12.91 17.72
C TYR A 171 7.02 13.37 16.75
N PRO A 172 7.12 14.60 16.23
CA PRO A 172 6.09 15.09 15.33
C PRO A 172 6.11 14.32 14.00
N ASP A 173 4.92 13.97 13.52
CA ASP A 173 4.69 13.41 12.19
C ASP A 173 3.61 14.22 11.48
N CYS A 174 3.98 14.90 10.40
CA CYS A 174 3.08 15.75 9.62
C CYS A 174 2.06 14.95 8.79
N GLU A 175 2.22 13.64 8.65
CA GLU A 175 1.29 12.75 7.95
C GLU A 175 0.55 11.79 8.90
N PHE A 176 0.66 11.98 10.22
CA PHE A 176 -0.02 11.14 11.21
C PHE A 176 -1.52 10.93 10.93
N LEU A 177 -2.18 11.91 10.34
CA LEU A 177 -3.59 11.78 9.95
C LEU A 177 -3.84 10.70 8.89
N LYS A 178 -2.87 10.37 8.04
CA LYS A 178 -2.97 9.23 7.11
C LYS A 178 -3.04 7.90 7.87
N LEU A 179 -2.22 7.76 8.93
CA LEU A 179 -2.25 6.58 9.78
C LEU A 179 -3.62 6.42 10.46
N MET A 180 -4.25 7.53 10.82
CA MET A 180 -5.59 7.54 11.42
C MET A 180 -6.73 7.24 10.43
N ALA A 181 -6.44 7.16 9.13
CA ALA A 181 -7.33 6.66 8.09
C ALA A 181 -7.05 5.19 7.72
N HIS A 182 -6.00 4.58 8.26
CA HIS A 182 -5.66 3.19 7.98
C HIS A 182 -6.63 2.22 8.67
N PRO A 183 -7.09 1.13 8.02
CA PRO A 183 -8.04 0.18 8.60
C PRO A 183 -7.64 -0.38 9.98
N ALA A 184 -6.35 -0.61 10.24
CA ALA A 184 -5.86 -1.08 11.54
C ALA A 184 -6.07 -0.08 12.68
N ALA A 185 -6.28 1.24 12.38
CA ALA A 185 -6.65 2.27 13.35
C ALA A 185 -8.15 2.29 13.69
N SER A 186 -8.93 1.34 13.17
CA SER A 186 -10.35 1.20 13.48
C SER A 186 -10.59 0.92 14.95
N PRO A 187 -11.72 1.38 15.53
CA PRO A 187 -12.03 1.16 16.93
C PRO A 187 -12.40 -0.30 17.20
N CYS A 188 -12.36 -0.69 18.47
CA CYS A 188 -12.82 -1.98 18.96
C CYS A 188 -13.61 -1.78 20.26
N ASN A 189 -14.89 -2.13 20.26
CA ASN A 189 -15.68 -2.07 21.50
C ASN A 189 -15.37 -3.27 22.38
N GLU A 190 -14.85 -3.03 23.57
CA GLU A 190 -14.40 -4.08 24.48
C GLU A 190 -15.51 -5.09 24.83
N GLN A 191 -16.72 -4.61 25.11
CA GLN A 191 -17.84 -5.49 25.50
C GLN A 191 -18.30 -6.37 24.34
N LEU A 192 -18.41 -5.78 23.14
CA LEU A 192 -18.77 -6.53 21.92
C LEU A 192 -17.68 -7.54 21.59
N PHE A 193 -16.40 -7.14 21.64
CA PHE A 193 -15.26 -8.04 21.45
C PHE A 193 -15.30 -9.25 22.38
N LEU A 194 -15.45 -9.02 23.68
CA LEU A 194 -15.51 -10.09 24.69
C LEU A 194 -16.75 -11.00 24.50
N SER A 195 -17.87 -10.46 24.03
CA SER A 195 -19.09 -11.23 23.78
C SER A 195 -18.92 -12.29 22.71
N THR A 196 -18.00 -12.11 21.77
CA THR A 196 -17.72 -13.06 20.66
C THR A 196 -16.97 -14.32 21.10
N ARG A 197 -16.39 -14.32 22.29
CA ARG A 197 -15.64 -15.44 22.86
C ARG A 197 -14.52 -15.95 21.95
N GLY A 198 -13.74 -15.04 21.40
CA GLY A 198 -12.60 -15.31 20.52
C GLY A 198 -12.95 -15.54 19.06
N ARG A 199 -14.18 -15.23 18.62
CA ARG A 199 -14.60 -15.30 17.21
C ARG A 199 -14.70 -13.94 16.53
N TYR A 200 -14.23 -12.87 17.17
CA TYR A 200 -14.32 -11.52 16.63
C TYR A 200 -13.70 -11.43 15.23
N GLY A 201 -14.48 -10.96 14.25
CA GLY A 201 -14.05 -10.84 12.86
C GLY A 201 -13.98 -12.14 12.05
N LEU A 202 -14.37 -13.30 12.62
CA LEU A 202 -14.26 -14.60 11.95
C LEU A 202 -15.60 -15.11 11.36
N ALA A 203 -16.69 -14.41 11.59
CA ALA A 203 -18.01 -14.76 11.06
C ALA A 203 -18.95 -13.55 11.14
N ALA A 204 -19.99 -13.51 10.31
CA ALA A 204 -20.94 -12.42 10.27
C ALA A 204 -21.61 -12.15 11.64
N ASP A 205 -21.97 -13.20 12.38
CA ASP A 205 -22.59 -13.11 13.71
C ASP A 205 -21.63 -12.69 14.84
N ALA A 206 -20.33 -12.64 14.53
CA ALA A 206 -19.27 -12.23 15.44
C ALA A 206 -18.51 -10.98 14.97
N THR A 207 -19.02 -10.32 13.93
CA THR A 207 -18.49 -9.07 13.39
C THR A 207 -19.45 -7.93 13.70
N TYR A 208 -18.93 -6.89 14.38
CA TYR A 208 -19.65 -5.67 14.68
C TYR A 208 -19.04 -4.52 13.91
N ALA A 209 -19.86 -3.70 13.30
CA ALA A 209 -19.49 -2.60 12.43
C ALA A 209 -19.88 -1.26 13.04
N CYS A 210 -19.08 -0.22 12.83
CA CYS A 210 -19.38 1.14 13.26
C CYS A 210 -19.12 2.19 12.17
N GLY A 211 -18.84 1.72 10.94
CA GLY A 211 -18.56 2.54 9.77
C GLY A 211 -19.81 2.82 8.92
N ALA A 212 -19.63 2.75 7.61
CA ALA A 212 -20.68 3.01 6.65
C ALA A 212 -21.67 1.86 6.50
N PHE A 213 -21.16 0.62 6.59
CA PHE A 213 -21.92 -0.61 6.34
C PHE A 213 -21.73 -1.63 7.45
N TYR A 214 -22.63 -2.62 7.51
CA TYR A 214 -22.49 -3.82 8.34
C TYR A 214 -22.76 -5.06 7.48
N ILE A 215 -22.26 -6.22 7.91
CA ILE A 215 -22.42 -7.48 7.19
C ILE A 215 -23.80 -8.05 7.49
N THR A 216 -24.60 -8.29 6.46
CA THR A 216 -25.90 -8.98 6.58
C THR A 216 -25.85 -10.41 6.13
N ASP A 217 -24.93 -10.74 5.23
CA ASP A 217 -24.65 -12.12 4.82
C ASP A 217 -23.16 -12.30 4.51
N TRP A 218 -22.63 -13.44 4.91
CA TRP A 218 -21.27 -13.87 4.59
C TRP A 218 -21.31 -15.39 4.38
N ASN A 219 -21.35 -15.78 3.12
CA ASN A 219 -21.33 -17.17 2.71
C ASN A 219 -19.95 -17.54 2.16
N TYR A 220 -19.32 -18.52 2.76
CA TYR A 220 -18.07 -19.09 2.28
C TYR A 220 -18.14 -20.60 2.22
N ASP A 221 -18.04 -21.14 0.99
CA ASP A 221 -17.93 -22.56 0.70
C ASP A 221 -16.53 -22.85 0.14
N PRO A 222 -15.69 -23.68 0.78
CA PRO A 222 -14.37 -24.04 0.26
C PRO A 222 -14.42 -24.75 -1.11
N TYR A 223 -15.60 -25.18 -1.56
CA TYR A 223 -15.80 -25.74 -2.90
C TYR A 223 -16.25 -24.71 -3.94
N TRP A 224 -16.20 -23.41 -3.61
CA TRP A 224 -16.47 -22.28 -4.51
C TRP A 224 -17.91 -22.21 -5.05
N HIS A 225 -18.89 -22.58 -4.25
CA HIS A 225 -20.29 -22.40 -4.60
C HIS A 225 -20.83 -21.14 -3.92
N ASP A 226 -21.16 -20.11 -4.71
CA ASP A 226 -21.86 -18.92 -4.25
C ASP A 226 -21.19 -18.20 -3.05
N ASN A 227 -19.88 -17.96 -3.16
CA ASN A 227 -19.12 -17.26 -2.15
C ASN A 227 -19.33 -15.76 -2.27
N HIS A 228 -19.89 -15.14 -1.23
CA HIS A 228 -20.20 -13.72 -1.23
C HIS A 228 -20.25 -13.12 0.19
N ILE A 229 -20.16 -11.78 0.22
CA ILE A 229 -20.43 -10.97 1.40
C ILE A 229 -21.40 -9.87 0.97
N THR A 230 -22.50 -9.69 1.71
CA THR A 230 -23.42 -8.58 1.50
C THR A 230 -23.27 -7.58 2.63
N LEU A 231 -23.05 -6.33 2.26
CA LEU A 231 -22.94 -5.19 3.17
C LEU A 231 -24.17 -4.31 3.00
N GLU A 232 -24.85 -3.96 4.10
CA GLU A 232 -25.94 -3.00 4.13
C GLU A 232 -25.53 -1.74 4.91
N LYS A 233 -26.07 -0.62 4.50
CA LYS A 233 -25.83 0.68 5.10
C LYS A 233 -26.31 0.77 6.54
N ILE A 234 -25.45 1.26 7.42
CA ILE A 234 -25.84 1.68 8.77
C ILE A 234 -26.47 3.06 8.69
N SER A 235 -27.79 3.10 8.55
CA SER A 235 -28.52 4.37 8.37
C SER A 235 -28.32 5.35 9.53
N ALA A 236 -28.15 4.86 10.76
CA ALA A 236 -27.85 5.69 11.93
C ALA A 236 -26.49 6.40 11.82
N ASN A 237 -25.51 5.82 11.12
CA ASN A 237 -24.18 6.39 10.93
C ASN A 237 -24.10 7.33 9.70
N SER A 238 -25.18 7.49 8.94
CA SER A 238 -25.24 8.43 7.81
C SER A 238 -25.75 9.78 8.27
N LEU A 239 -24.86 10.59 8.85
CA LEU A 239 -25.17 11.88 9.44
C LEU A 239 -25.03 13.05 8.45
N ASP A 240 -25.57 14.21 8.78
CA ASP A 240 -25.34 15.43 8.00
C ASP A 240 -23.83 15.80 8.01
N GLY A 241 -23.27 15.99 6.81
CA GLY A 241 -21.83 16.21 6.63
C GLY A 241 -20.96 14.94 6.80
N TYR A 242 -21.59 13.76 6.96
CA TYR A 242 -20.93 12.47 7.02
C TYR A 242 -21.82 11.37 6.41
N LYS A 243 -22.25 11.57 5.16
CA LYS A 243 -23.24 10.69 4.51
C LYS A 243 -22.61 9.47 3.88
N THR A 244 -23.33 8.35 3.97
CA THR A 244 -23.12 7.14 3.18
C THR A 244 -24.13 7.13 2.05
N TYR A 245 -23.66 7.05 0.81
CA TYR A 245 -24.54 7.11 -0.36
C TYR A 245 -25.11 5.75 -0.75
N PRO A 246 -24.33 4.65 -0.95
CA PRO A 246 -24.89 3.34 -1.29
C PRO A 246 -25.73 2.75 -0.16
N ASP A 247 -26.75 1.98 -0.52
CA ASP A 247 -27.54 1.21 0.45
C ASP A 247 -26.97 -0.20 0.61
N ILE A 248 -26.49 -0.81 -0.48
CA ILE A 248 -26.00 -2.20 -0.50
C ILE A 248 -24.68 -2.27 -1.29
N VAL A 249 -23.74 -3.07 -0.79
CA VAL A 249 -22.54 -3.51 -1.52
C VAL A 249 -22.48 -5.03 -1.48
N ASN A 250 -22.60 -5.66 -2.64
CA ASN A 250 -22.43 -7.09 -2.82
C ASN A 250 -20.99 -7.38 -3.25
N ILE A 251 -20.31 -8.20 -2.50
CA ILE A 251 -18.95 -8.63 -2.74
C ILE A 251 -18.98 -10.09 -3.16
N GLU A 252 -18.73 -10.38 -4.42
CA GLU A 252 -18.53 -11.73 -4.94
C GLU A 252 -17.10 -12.17 -4.68
N ILE A 253 -16.90 -13.39 -4.18
CA ILE A 253 -15.59 -13.97 -3.92
C ILE A 253 -15.33 -15.03 -4.99
N THR A 254 -14.38 -14.75 -5.90
CA THR A 254 -14.03 -15.71 -6.97
C THR A 254 -12.55 -16.05 -6.91
N GLY A 255 -12.24 -17.34 -7.02
CA GLY A 255 -10.85 -17.83 -7.12
C GLY A 255 -10.25 -17.70 -8.52
N ASP A 256 -11.02 -17.25 -9.50
CA ASP A 256 -10.55 -17.14 -10.87
C ASP A 256 -9.82 -15.81 -11.10
N ARG A 257 -8.54 -15.82 -10.78
CA ARG A 257 -7.64 -14.69 -11.03
C ARG A 257 -7.51 -14.36 -12.53
N GLU A 258 -7.60 -15.38 -13.39
CA GLU A 258 -7.44 -15.16 -14.84
C GLU A 258 -8.61 -14.33 -15.40
N ALA A 259 -9.83 -14.53 -14.92
CA ALA A 259 -10.98 -13.71 -15.32
C ALA A 259 -10.84 -12.25 -14.88
N TYR A 260 -10.24 -12.00 -13.73
CA TYR A 260 -9.99 -10.65 -13.21
C TYR A 260 -8.86 -9.95 -13.97
N ASP A 261 -7.74 -10.63 -14.21
CA ASP A 261 -6.59 -10.09 -14.93
C ASP A 261 -6.93 -9.86 -16.43
N ILE A 262 -7.72 -10.73 -17.05
CA ILE A 262 -8.18 -10.57 -18.44
C ILE A 262 -9.11 -9.37 -18.61
N ALA A 263 -9.98 -9.08 -17.64
CA ALA A 263 -10.82 -7.88 -17.65
C ALA A 263 -10.00 -6.58 -17.54
N LEU A 264 -8.85 -6.64 -16.90
CA LEU A 264 -7.90 -5.52 -16.78
C LEU A 264 -7.16 -5.22 -18.11
N TYR A 265 -6.95 -6.22 -18.98
CA TYR A 265 -6.12 -6.11 -20.17
C TYR A 265 -6.89 -5.98 -21.49
N ASP A 266 -8.19 -6.25 -21.54
CA ASP A 266 -8.96 -6.15 -22.77
C ASP A 266 -9.34 -4.70 -23.08
N ARG A 267 -8.58 -4.05 -23.98
CA ARG A 267 -8.91 -2.72 -24.51
C ARG A 267 -10.34 -2.62 -25.10
N SER A 268 -10.99 -3.74 -25.43
CA SER A 268 -12.37 -3.74 -25.90
C SER A 268 -13.37 -3.44 -24.77
N VAL A 269 -13.02 -3.74 -23.53
CA VAL A 269 -13.79 -3.38 -22.33
C VAL A 269 -13.73 -1.88 -22.07
N GLN A 270 -12.65 -1.20 -22.43
CA GLN A 270 -12.45 0.25 -22.22
C GLN A 270 -13.54 1.13 -22.87
N LYS A 271 -14.32 0.64 -23.79
CA LYS A 271 -15.41 1.43 -24.43
C LYS A 271 -16.65 1.61 -23.56
N ARG A 272 -16.74 0.90 -22.43
CA ARG A 272 -17.91 0.94 -21.51
C ARG A 272 -17.56 1.27 -20.06
N TYR A 273 -16.28 1.44 -19.75
CA TYR A 273 -15.80 1.61 -18.40
C TYR A 273 -14.74 2.69 -18.32
N SER A 274 -14.76 3.47 -17.25
CA SER A 274 -13.65 4.36 -16.89
C SER A 274 -12.48 3.52 -16.38
N CYS A 275 -11.30 3.77 -16.89
CA CYS A 275 -10.07 3.16 -16.44
C CYS A 275 -9.16 4.24 -15.83
N ARG A 276 -8.76 4.06 -14.57
CA ARG A 276 -7.74 4.90 -13.93
C ARG A 276 -6.46 4.09 -13.84
N GLU A 277 -5.36 4.70 -14.26
CA GLU A 277 -4.01 4.14 -14.17
C GLU A 277 -3.32 4.70 -12.93
N TYR A 278 -2.67 3.83 -12.18
CA TYR A 278 -1.80 4.17 -11.06
C TYR A 278 -0.42 3.54 -11.29
N ILE A 279 0.61 4.17 -10.78
CA ILE A 279 1.97 3.62 -10.72
C ILE A 279 2.30 3.47 -9.24
N ASP A 280 2.38 2.22 -8.76
CA ASP A 280 2.48 1.89 -7.34
C ASP A 280 3.80 1.25 -6.95
N SER A 281 4.63 0.87 -7.92
CA SER A 281 5.92 0.27 -7.67
C SER A 281 6.98 0.68 -8.67
N THR A 282 8.24 0.47 -8.29
CA THR A 282 9.43 0.79 -9.07
C THR A 282 10.35 -0.41 -9.12
N THR A 283 10.66 -0.88 -10.33
CA THR A 283 11.68 -1.91 -10.53
C THR A 283 13.04 -1.25 -10.67
N CYS A 284 14.00 -1.66 -9.85
CA CYS A 284 15.35 -1.10 -9.80
C CYS A 284 16.42 -2.19 -9.95
N LEU A 285 17.57 -1.78 -10.50
CA LEU A 285 18.81 -2.56 -10.46
C LEU A 285 19.65 -2.09 -9.27
N PHE A 286 20.06 -3.03 -8.42
CA PHE A 286 20.95 -2.80 -7.28
C PHE A 286 22.24 -3.60 -7.41
N ILE A 287 23.30 -3.11 -6.76
CA ILE A 287 24.54 -3.84 -6.55
C ILE A 287 24.53 -4.36 -5.12
N SER A 288 24.84 -5.64 -4.90
CA SER A 288 24.91 -6.23 -3.57
C SER A 288 25.86 -5.42 -2.67
N PRO A 289 25.42 -5.02 -1.46
CA PRO A 289 26.31 -4.32 -0.51
C PRO A 289 27.55 -5.13 -0.14
N GLN A 290 27.51 -6.44 -0.32
CA GLN A 290 28.61 -7.36 -0.03
C GLN A 290 29.56 -7.54 -1.23
N SER A 291 29.14 -7.12 -2.43
CA SER A 291 29.98 -7.20 -3.63
C SER A 291 31.10 -6.14 -3.57
N PRO A 292 32.33 -6.49 -3.97
CA PRO A 292 33.41 -5.52 -4.13
C PRO A 292 33.06 -4.35 -5.06
N ILE A 293 32.16 -4.56 -6.00
CA ILE A 293 31.64 -3.53 -6.94
C ILE A 293 30.94 -2.39 -6.18
N ALA A 294 30.35 -2.66 -5.01
CA ALA A 294 29.59 -1.69 -4.24
C ALA A 294 30.44 -0.60 -3.56
N VAL A 295 31.74 -0.85 -3.35
CA VAL A 295 32.59 0.00 -2.50
C VAL A 295 32.94 1.32 -3.17
N ASP A 296 33.23 1.32 -4.47
CA ASP A 296 33.72 2.46 -5.23
C ASP A 296 32.58 3.11 -6.05
N GLU A 297 32.33 4.40 -5.82
CA GLU A 297 31.29 5.16 -6.54
C GLU A 297 31.54 5.18 -8.04
N ASP A 298 32.79 5.39 -8.48
CA ASP A 298 33.12 5.43 -9.90
C ASP A 298 32.83 4.08 -10.58
N VAL A 299 33.05 2.97 -9.85
CA VAL A 299 32.76 1.60 -10.33
C VAL A 299 31.26 1.40 -10.42
N ARG A 300 30.48 1.78 -9.41
CA ARG A 300 29.02 1.71 -9.48
C ARG A 300 28.47 2.52 -10.66
N ARG A 301 28.98 3.75 -10.86
CA ARG A 301 28.63 4.59 -12.02
C ARG A 301 29.01 3.93 -13.34
N ALA A 302 30.16 3.27 -13.42
CA ALA A 302 30.56 2.55 -14.62
C ALA A 302 29.60 1.41 -14.95
N VAL A 303 29.21 0.61 -13.97
CA VAL A 303 28.23 -0.48 -14.13
C VAL A 303 26.88 0.07 -14.59
N PHE A 304 26.29 1.02 -13.87
CA PHE A 304 24.96 1.54 -14.21
C PHE A 304 24.92 2.34 -15.51
N SER A 305 25.97 3.11 -15.83
CA SER A 305 26.04 3.85 -17.11
C SER A 305 26.24 2.93 -18.32
N SER A 306 26.59 1.68 -18.10
CA SER A 306 26.71 0.68 -19.15
C SER A 306 25.36 0.06 -19.54
N VAL A 307 24.33 0.19 -18.73
CA VAL A 307 22.97 -0.26 -19.05
C VAL A 307 22.29 0.71 -20.02
N ASP A 308 21.78 0.19 -21.13
CA ASP A 308 21.09 1.00 -22.16
C ASP A 308 19.60 1.10 -21.85
N LEU A 309 19.24 2.16 -21.10
CA LEU A 309 17.85 2.39 -20.69
C LEU A 309 16.89 2.63 -21.87
N ASP A 310 17.37 3.17 -23.00
CA ASP A 310 16.52 3.39 -24.19
C ASP A 310 16.19 2.07 -24.88
N LYS A 311 17.16 1.14 -24.92
CA LYS A 311 16.92 -0.23 -25.39
C LYS A 311 15.94 -0.95 -24.48
N LEU A 312 16.15 -0.88 -23.15
CA LEU A 312 15.26 -1.51 -22.17
C LEU A 312 13.84 -0.98 -22.24
N ALA A 313 13.64 0.33 -22.46
CA ALA A 313 12.31 0.92 -22.62
C ALA A 313 11.49 0.29 -23.76
N GLY A 314 12.16 -0.18 -24.81
CA GLY A 314 11.53 -0.89 -25.92
C GLY A 314 11.15 -2.35 -25.62
N GLU A 315 11.65 -2.90 -24.52
CA GLU A 315 11.43 -4.29 -24.09
C GLU A 315 10.46 -4.42 -22.92
N LEU A 316 10.04 -3.28 -22.32
CA LEU A 316 9.10 -3.29 -21.21
C LEU A 316 7.74 -3.86 -21.61
N SER A 317 7.10 -4.57 -20.70
CA SER A 317 5.75 -5.08 -20.88
C SER A 317 4.73 -3.95 -21.02
N GLY A 318 3.51 -4.25 -21.48
CA GLY A 318 2.45 -3.24 -21.63
C GLY A 318 2.01 -2.58 -20.31
N ASN A 319 2.38 -3.18 -19.18
CA ASN A 319 2.06 -2.67 -17.84
C ASN A 319 3.21 -1.89 -17.21
N SER A 320 4.35 -1.82 -17.84
CA SER A 320 5.52 -1.13 -17.35
C SER A 320 5.81 0.11 -18.20
N VAL A 321 6.32 1.16 -17.58
CA VAL A 321 6.85 2.34 -18.26
C VAL A 321 8.25 2.62 -17.73
N GLN A 322 9.11 3.22 -18.54
CA GLN A 322 10.46 3.58 -18.12
C GLN A 322 10.41 4.52 -16.90
N ALA A 323 11.21 4.21 -15.88
CA ALA A 323 11.37 5.04 -14.70
C ALA A 323 12.61 5.95 -14.82
N PHE A 324 12.49 7.17 -14.31
CA PHE A 324 13.59 8.11 -14.16
C PHE A 324 13.80 8.58 -12.72
N GLY A 325 13.06 7.99 -11.78
CA GLY A 325 13.14 8.23 -10.35
C GLY A 325 12.72 6.97 -9.58
N PHE A 326 12.79 7.05 -8.25
CA PHE A 326 12.56 5.88 -7.39
C PHE A 326 11.16 5.87 -6.76
N ILE A 327 10.56 7.03 -6.54
CA ILE A 327 9.25 7.16 -5.89
C ILE A 327 8.16 7.22 -6.96
N PRO A 328 7.21 6.27 -7.02
CA PRO A 328 6.17 6.25 -8.04
C PRO A 328 5.10 7.34 -7.81
N ASN A 329 4.27 7.61 -8.83
CA ASN A 329 3.31 8.71 -8.79
C ASN A 329 2.10 8.46 -7.85
N ALA A 330 1.82 7.22 -7.49
CA ALA A 330 0.78 6.90 -6.50
C ALA A 330 1.19 7.26 -5.07
N VAL A 331 2.50 7.43 -4.81
CA VAL A 331 3.00 7.90 -3.50
C VAL A 331 2.65 9.37 -3.35
N THR A 332 1.98 9.69 -2.24
CA THR A 332 1.54 11.05 -1.96
C THR A 332 2.28 11.64 -0.76
N VAL A 333 2.60 12.91 -0.88
CA VAL A 333 2.98 13.77 0.24
C VAL A 333 1.89 14.83 0.33
N THR A 334 1.18 14.90 1.44
CA THR A 334 0.11 15.89 1.65
C THR A 334 -1.09 15.80 0.71
N ASN A 335 -1.55 14.60 0.38
CA ASN A 335 -2.66 14.38 -0.57
C ASN A 335 -2.37 14.79 -2.02
N LYS A 336 -1.10 15.00 -2.37
CA LYS A 336 -0.66 15.21 -3.75
C LYS A 336 0.44 14.24 -4.08
N SER A 337 0.46 13.77 -5.32
CA SER A 337 1.57 12.96 -5.80
C SER A 337 2.90 13.66 -5.51
N PHE A 338 3.88 12.91 -5.03
CA PHE A 338 5.25 13.43 -4.91
C PHE A 338 5.75 13.96 -6.26
N ARG A 339 5.34 13.34 -7.36
CA ARG A 339 5.71 13.73 -8.73
C ARG A 339 5.08 15.04 -9.20
N ASP A 340 3.99 15.49 -8.58
CA ASP A 340 3.43 16.83 -8.83
C ASP A 340 4.35 17.95 -8.32
N PHE A 341 5.13 17.66 -7.27
CA PHE A 341 6.12 18.62 -6.74
C PHE A 341 7.46 18.50 -7.45
N TYR A 342 7.89 17.27 -7.72
CA TYR A 342 9.18 16.93 -8.32
C TYR A 342 8.98 16.00 -9.50
N PRO A 343 8.64 16.54 -10.70
CA PRO A 343 8.58 15.75 -11.93
C PRO A 343 9.88 15.00 -12.16
N GLU A 344 9.77 13.80 -12.70
CA GLU A 344 10.93 13.00 -13.02
C GLU A 344 11.81 13.72 -14.05
N SER A 345 13.10 13.60 -13.86
CA SER A 345 14.09 14.04 -14.83
C SER A 345 15.08 12.92 -15.08
N ARG A 346 15.35 12.63 -16.35
CA ARG A 346 16.36 11.65 -16.71
C ARG A 346 17.73 12.09 -16.18
N THR A 347 18.23 11.39 -15.18
CA THR A 347 19.62 11.56 -14.74
C THR A 347 20.51 10.71 -15.63
N VAL A 348 21.40 11.37 -16.36
CA VAL A 348 22.43 10.67 -17.15
C VAL A 348 23.57 10.34 -16.18
N LEU A 349 23.62 9.11 -15.71
CA LEU A 349 24.80 8.60 -15.04
C LEU A 349 25.92 8.51 -16.09
N SER A 350 26.90 9.42 -16.01
CA SER A 350 28.06 9.36 -16.89
C SER A 350 29.27 8.92 -16.11
N ALA A 351 29.85 7.80 -16.49
CA ALA A 351 31.22 7.46 -16.11
C ALA A 351 32.13 7.77 -17.28
N SER A 352 33.17 8.51 -17.07
CA SER A 352 34.17 8.83 -18.12
C SER A 352 35.33 7.83 -18.09
N PRO A 353 35.65 7.19 -19.17
CA PRO A 353 34.89 6.19 -19.90
C PRO A 353 34.67 4.94 -18.99
N ALA A 354 33.46 4.44 -18.91
CA ALA A 354 33.05 3.34 -18.01
C ALA A 354 34.03 2.14 -18.06
N LYS A 355 34.43 1.73 -19.27
CA LYS A 355 35.39 0.61 -19.47
C LYS A 355 36.74 0.88 -18.80
N ALA A 356 37.28 2.08 -18.87
CA ALA A 356 38.57 2.39 -18.25
C ALA A 356 38.52 2.42 -16.72
N VAL A 357 37.39 2.79 -16.15
CA VAL A 357 37.15 2.70 -14.70
C VAL A 357 37.10 1.23 -14.29
N TRP A 358 36.32 0.44 -15.02
CA TRP A 358 36.18 -1.01 -14.79
C TRP A 358 37.52 -1.77 -14.91
N ASP A 359 38.30 -1.51 -15.97
CA ASP A 359 39.59 -2.14 -16.19
C ASP A 359 40.62 -1.83 -15.07
N ARG A 360 40.59 -0.57 -14.58
CA ARG A 360 41.44 -0.18 -13.45
C ARG A 360 41.01 -0.89 -12.16
N PHE A 361 39.72 -1.00 -11.93
CA PHE A 361 39.17 -1.67 -10.76
C PHE A 361 39.56 -3.16 -10.77
N THR A 362 39.31 -3.89 -11.87
CA THR A 362 39.62 -5.31 -11.99
C THR A 362 41.11 -5.60 -11.93
N ALA A 363 41.94 -4.71 -12.49
CA ALA A 363 43.42 -4.83 -12.37
C ALA A 363 43.89 -4.70 -10.90
N GLY A 364 43.14 -4.03 -10.03
CA GLY A 364 43.43 -3.92 -8.60
C GLY A 364 42.88 -5.09 -7.76
N HIS A 365 42.00 -5.92 -8.32
CA HIS A 365 41.30 -7.01 -7.64
C HIS A 365 41.49 -8.35 -8.38
N THR A 366 42.73 -8.72 -8.64
CA THR A 366 43.09 -9.93 -9.43
C THR A 366 42.77 -11.25 -8.73
N ASP A 367 42.44 -11.22 -7.46
CA ASP A 367 42.00 -12.34 -6.63
C ASP A 367 40.49 -12.61 -6.72
N ILE A 368 39.71 -11.71 -7.39
CA ILE A 368 38.26 -11.83 -7.57
C ILE A 368 37.96 -12.21 -9.02
N ASP A 369 37.16 -13.25 -9.21
CA ASP A 369 36.64 -13.64 -10.53
C ASP A 369 35.30 -12.97 -10.84
N PHE A 370 35.36 -11.81 -11.47
CA PHE A 370 34.17 -11.09 -11.89
C PHE A 370 33.45 -11.76 -13.09
N ASN A 371 34.02 -12.81 -13.70
CA ASN A 371 33.38 -13.54 -14.79
C ASN A 371 32.36 -14.57 -14.30
N SER A 372 32.23 -14.75 -13.00
CA SER A 372 31.23 -15.61 -12.36
C SER A 372 30.15 -14.82 -11.63
N SER A 373 30.02 -13.54 -11.94
CA SER A 373 29.01 -12.66 -11.31
C SER A 373 27.58 -13.11 -11.57
N VAL A 374 26.70 -12.86 -10.61
CA VAL A 374 25.28 -13.24 -10.64
C VAL A 374 24.39 -12.01 -10.66
N LEU A 375 23.48 -11.95 -11.63
CA LEU A 375 22.32 -11.05 -11.62
C LEU A 375 21.08 -11.82 -11.15
N LEU A 376 20.67 -11.59 -9.92
CA LEU A 376 19.52 -12.23 -9.31
C LEU A 376 18.21 -11.54 -9.71
N ALA A 377 17.19 -12.31 -10.08
CA ALA A 377 15.85 -11.81 -10.38
C ALA A 377 14.77 -12.74 -9.81
N ASP A 378 13.64 -12.18 -9.42
CA ASP A 378 12.43 -12.93 -9.08
C ASP A 378 11.80 -13.50 -10.36
N ASP A 379 11.34 -14.75 -10.36
CA ASP A 379 10.74 -15.41 -11.53
C ASP A 379 9.36 -14.82 -11.91
N SER A 380 8.75 -14.07 -11.03
CA SER A 380 7.50 -13.31 -11.28
C SER A 380 7.72 -11.93 -11.91
N LEU A 381 8.97 -11.57 -12.25
CA LEU A 381 9.28 -10.27 -12.85
C LEU A 381 8.49 -10.06 -14.17
N ASN A 382 7.80 -8.93 -14.29
CA ASN A 382 6.93 -8.63 -15.44
C ASN A 382 7.64 -8.61 -16.81
N SER A 383 8.97 -8.52 -16.84
CA SER A 383 9.77 -8.54 -18.06
C SER A 383 10.94 -9.51 -17.92
N GLU A 384 10.75 -10.73 -18.43
CA GLU A 384 11.80 -11.76 -18.45
C GLU A 384 13.03 -11.36 -19.29
N SER A 385 12.88 -10.45 -20.26
CA SER A 385 13.97 -9.99 -21.11
C SER A 385 14.94 -9.03 -20.41
N LEU A 386 14.48 -8.30 -19.39
CA LEU A 386 15.28 -7.29 -18.66
C LEU A 386 16.62 -7.81 -18.15
N PRO A 387 16.68 -8.94 -17.40
CA PRO A 387 17.97 -9.46 -16.90
C PRO A 387 18.94 -9.82 -18.03
N TYR A 388 18.45 -10.39 -19.13
CA TYR A 388 19.30 -10.75 -20.27
C TYR A 388 19.83 -9.53 -21.01
N SER A 389 19.00 -8.49 -21.19
CA SER A 389 19.45 -7.25 -21.84
C SER A 389 20.48 -6.51 -21.02
N ILE A 390 20.30 -6.46 -19.68
CA ILE A 390 21.27 -5.86 -18.77
C ILE A 390 22.60 -6.62 -18.82
N THR A 391 22.58 -7.95 -18.70
CA THR A 391 23.81 -8.75 -18.73
C THR A 391 24.53 -8.65 -20.07
N SER A 392 23.81 -8.60 -21.19
CA SER A 392 24.39 -8.35 -22.53
C SER A 392 25.08 -6.98 -22.60
N ASP A 393 24.45 -5.93 -22.06
CA ASP A 393 25.05 -4.59 -22.05
C ASP A 393 26.32 -4.51 -21.17
N LEU A 394 26.35 -5.21 -20.04
CA LEU A 394 27.52 -5.30 -19.15
C LEU A 394 28.66 -6.07 -19.81
N GLU A 395 28.37 -7.18 -20.52
CA GLU A 395 29.36 -7.93 -21.29
C GLU A 395 29.93 -7.07 -22.42
N ASP A 396 29.07 -6.48 -23.25
CA ASP A 396 29.47 -5.71 -24.44
C ASP A 396 30.32 -4.47 -24.08
N LYS A 397 29.96 -3.77 -23.00
CA LYS A 397 30.57 -2.47 -22.67
C LYS A 397 31.68 -2.55 -21.63
N LEU A 398 31.63 -3.51 -20.71
CA LEU A 398 32.60 -3.66 -19.63
C LEU A 398 33.44 -4.95 -19.71
N GLU A 399 33.01 -5.95 -20.49
CA GLU A 399 33.51 -7.35 -20.41
C GLU A 399 33.23 -7.94 -19.01
N LEU A 400 32.13 -7.52 -18.38
CA LEU A 400 31.62 -8.10 -17.14
C LEU A 400 30.64 -9.22 -17.49
N TYR A 401 31.08 -10.46 -17.29
CA TYR A 401 30.24 -11.63 -17.57
C TYR A 401 29.38 -11.94 -16.35
N CYS A 402 28.12 -11.60 -16.45
CA CYS A 402 27.13 -11.79 -15.41
C CYS A 402 26.04 -12.75 -15.87
N SER A 403 25.75 -13.76 -15.06
CA SER A 403 24.69 -14.74 -15.38
C SER A 403 23.37 -14.35 -14.74
N PRO A 404 22.28 -14.22 -15.51
CA PRO A 404 20.97 -14.01 -14.91
C PRO A 404 20.49 -15.31 -14.23
N VAL A 405 20.04 -15.20 -12.99
CA VAL A 405 19.50 -16.30 -12.19
C VAL A 405 18.11 -15.92 -11.72
N PHE A 406 17.14 -16.74 -12.08
CA PHE A 406 15.74 -16.56 -11.69
C PHE A 406 15.43 -17.52 -10.55
N GLU A 407 14.85 -17.02 -9.48
CA GLU A 407 14.42 -17.79 -8.32
C GLU A 407 12.95 -17.53 -8.03
N ASP A 408 12.27 -18.53 -7.46
CA ASP A 408 10.95 -18.27 -6.90
C ASP A 408 11.04 -17.24 -5.74
N ARG A 409 9.94 -16.59 -5.43
CA ARG A 409 9.90 -15.50 -4.44
C ARG A 409 10.50 -15.87 -3.08
N SER A 410 10.38 -17.12 -2.65
CA SER A 410 10.93 -17.59 -1.37
C SER A 410 12.44 -17.71 -1.41
N ASP A 411 12.97 -18.31 -2.46
CA ASP A 411 14.41 -18.53 -2.63
C ASP A 411 15.12 -17.22 -3.04
N TYR A 412 14.47 -16.39 -3.85
CA TYR A 412 14.91 -15.02 -4.15
C TYR A 412 15.15 -14.22 -2.85
N LYS A 413 14.15 -14.22 -1.94
CA LYS A 413 14.26 -13.52 -0.66
C LYS A 413 15.39 -14.04 0.21
N LYS A 414 15.57 -15.35 0.31
CA LYS A 414 16.70 -15.97 1.06
C LYS A 414 18.06 -15.55 0.50
N ARG A 415 18.20 -15.48 -0.83
CA ARG A 415 19.45 -15.04 -1.47
C ARG A 415 19.70 -13.56 -1.25
N LEU A 416 18.66 -12.71 -1.29
CA LEU A 416 18.80 -11.29 -0.91
C LEU A 416 19.30 -11.15 0.54
N GLU A 417 18.71 -11.88 1.48
CA GLU A 417 19.09 -11.85 2.91
C GLU A 417 20.51 -12.37 3.15
N SER A 418 20.95 -13.38 2.39
CA SER A 418 22.32 -13.93 2.51
C SER A 418 23.38 -13.13 1.75
N GLY A 419 22.98 -12.21 0.85
CA GLY A 419 23.90 -11.46 -0.01
C GLY A 419 24.55 -12.31 -1.11
N ASP A 420 24.01 -13.50 -1.43
CA ASP A 420 24.55 -14.41 -2.45
C ASP A 420 24.18 -13.98 -3.87
N TYR A 421 24.64 -12.80 -4.26
CA TYR A 421 24.49 -12.20 -5.59
C TYR A 421 25.45 -11.01 -5.73
N ASP A 422 25.74 -10.59 -6.97
CA ASP A 422 26.51 -9.36 -7.25
C ASP A 422 25.59 -8.20 -7.62
N LEU A 423 24.58 -8.49 -8.45
CA LEU A 423 23.54 -7.55 -8.85
C LEU A 423 22.18 -8.20 -8.61
N CYS A 424 21.16 -7.40 -8.36
CA CYS A 424 19.78 -7.88 -8.35
C CYS A 424 18.81 -6.87 -8.99
N ILE A 425 17.74 -7.41 -9.58
CA ILE A 425 16.59 -6.62 -9.99
C ILE A 425 15.51 -6.82 -8.93
N ALA A 426 15.11 -5.74 -8.27
CA ALA A 426 14.10 -5.78 -7.23
C ALA A 426 12.96 -4.81 -7.54
N GLU A 427 11.72 -5.28 -7.36
CA GLU A 427 10.53 -4.43 -7.35
C GLU A 427 10.36 -3.82 -5.95
N ILE A 428 10.39 -2.49 -5.89
CA ILE A 428 10.12 -1.70 -4.69
C ILE A 428 8.65 -1.29 -4.72
N LYS A 429 7.86 -1.93 -3.89
CA LYS A 429 6.42 -1.67 -3.73
C LYS A 429 6.12 -1.39 -2.26
N GLY A 430 5.40 -0.29 -1.97
CA GLY A 430 4.90 0.01 -0.64
C GLY A 430 3.67 -0.85 -0.29
N GLY A 431 3.40 -1.02 1.00
CA GLY A 431 2.09 -1.49 1.51
C GLY A 431 1.12 -0.32 1.74
N THR A 432 1.65 0.91 1.64
CA THR A 432 0.92 2.17 1.76
C THR A 432 1.46 3.19 0.76
N ASN A 433 0.81 4.33 0.66
CA ASN A 433 1.28 5.46 -0.14
C ASN A 433 2.34 6.33 0.58
N SER A 434 3.01 5.80 1.62
CA SER A 434 4.07 6.50 2.35
C SER A 434 5.37 6.52 1.57
N ALA A 435 5.97 7.71 1.45
CA ALA A 435 7.29 7.85 0.82
C ALA A 435 8.40 7.19 1.66
N GLU A 436 8.29 7.23 2.99
CA GLU A 436 9.27 6.64 3.91
C GLU A 436 9.36 5.13 3.75
N GLU A 437 8.23 4.46 3.50
CA GLU A 437 8.24 3.01 3.26
C GLU A 437 9.04 2.67 1.99
N PHE A 438 8.91 3.46 0.93
CA PHE A 438 9.73 3.31 -0.28
C PHE A 438 11.20 3.60 0.00
N MET A 439 11.48 4.70 0.73
CA MET A 439 12.84 5.07 1.10
C MET A 439 13.50 3.95 1.92
N GLN A 440 12.80 3.37 2.89
CA GLN A 440 13.32 2.26 3.71
C GLN A 440 13.60 1.03 2.87
N LYS A 441 12.67 0.61 2.02
CA LYS A 441 12.87 -0.56 1.14
C LYS A 441 14.03 -0.40 0.16
N ILE A 442 14.30 0.82 -0.31
CA ILE A 442 15.48 1.12 -1.12
C ILE A 442 16.75 1.07 -0.24
N ALA A 443 16.67 1.63 0.98
CA ALA A 443 17.81 1.66 1.91
C ALA A 443 18.28 0.26 2.33
N ASP A 444 17.38 -0.72 2.36
CA ASP A 444 17.70 -2.12 2.68
C ASP A 444 18.70 -2.75 1.70
N PHE A 445 18.86 -2.17 0.50
CA PHE A 445 19.85 -2.59 -0.51
C PHE A 445 21.16 -1.81 -0.45
N LEU A 446 21.32 -0.85 0.44
CA LEU A 446 22.49 0.01 0.48
C LEU A 446 23.56 -0.53 1.41
N PRO A 447 24.85 -0.24 1.16
CA PRO A 447 25.91 -0.61 2.08
C PRO A 447 25.78 0.11 3.44
N ASP A 448 26.22 -0.54 4.50
CA ASP A 448 26.21 0.01 5.85
C ASP A 448 26.96 1.36 5.96
N GLY A 449 26.49 2.19 6.89
CA GLY A 449 27.15 3.47 7.21
C GLY A 449 26.90 4.59 6.20
N ASN A 450 25.88 4.43 5.33
CA ASN A 450 25.40 5.50 4.46
C ASN A 450 24.49 6.50 5.21
N SER A 451 24.15 7.62 4.57
CA SER A 451 23.32 8.68 5.16
C SER A 451 21.82 8.51 4.88
N ALA A 452 21.38 7.39 4.32
CA ALA A 452 19.96 7.16 3.97
C ALA A 452 19.06 7.24 5.21
N ASP A 453 19.47 6.60 6.33
CA ASP A 453 18.73 6.59 7.59
C ASP A 453 18.46 8.01 8.14
N GLU A 454 19.41 8.93 7.98
CA GLU A 454 19.22 10.32 8.41
C GLU A 454 18.17 11.04 7.57
N LEU A 455 18.16 10.77 6.26
CA LEU A 455 17.18 11.35 5.34
C LEU A 455 15.79 10.75 5.57
N ILE A 456 15.70 9.44 5.83
CA ILE A 456 14.45 8.77 6.19
C ILE A 456 13.90 9.36 7.49
N LYS A 457 14.71 9.45 8.54
CA LYS A 457 14.32 10.07 9.82
C LYS A 457 13.88 11.53 9.67
N ARG A 458 14.51 12.27 8.76
CA ARG A 458 14.13 13.65 8.48
C ARG A 458 12.78 13.73 7.78
N ALA A 459 12.45 12.80 6.88
CA ALA A 459 11.14 12.71 6.24
C ALA A 459 10.05 12.28 7.24
N ASP A 460 10.38 11.36 8.13
CA ASP A 460 9.51 10.78 9.14
C ASP A 460 9.14 11.79 10.25
N ARG A 461 10.12 12.55 10.75
CA ARG A 461 9.98 13.40 11.96
C ARG A 461 9.82 14.88 11.64
N CYS A 462 8.98 15.23 10.70
CA CYS A 462 8.74 16.60 10.29
C CYS A 462 7.43 17.17 10.83
N ILE A 463 7.43 18.47 11.14
CA ILE A 463 6.22 19.24 11.47
C ILE A 463 5.59 19.81 10.21
N ASP A 464 6.41 20.14 9.23
CA ASP A 464 6.01 20.82 8.00
C ASP A 464 6.12 19.90 6.79
N LEU A 465 5.06 19.81 6.05
CA LEU A 465 4.94 19.06 4.81
C LEU A 465 5.93 19.52 3.71
N SER A 466 6.35 20.78 3.75
CA SER A 466 7.42 21.27 2.84
C SER A 466 8.75 20.62 3.19
N GLU A 467 9.03 20.45 4.47
CA GLU A 467 10.24 19.77 4.93
C GLU A 467 10.24 18.30 4.52
N LYS A 468 9.09 17.61 4.62
CA LYS A 468 8.92 16.22 4.21
C LYS A 468 9.25 16.01 2.74
N LYS A 469 8.58 16.75 1.84
CA LYS A 469 8.80 16.58 0.39
C LYS A 469 10.26 16.88 0.00
N ASP A 470 10.90 17.86 0.67
CA ASP A 470 12.30 18.21 0.42
C ASP A 470 13.25 17.11 0.95
N ALA A 471 12.90 16.43 2.03
CA ALA A 471 13.65 15.29 2.56
C ALA A 471 13.55 14.07 1.63
N VAL A 472 12.34 13.76 1.11
CA VAL A 472 12.13 12.69 0.12
C VAL A 472 12.91 12.98 -1.16
N LYS A 473 12.91 14.23 -1.64
CA LYS A 473 13.71 14.63 -2.81
C LYS A 473 15.20 14.48 -2.55
N ALA A 474 15.67 14.91 -1.38
CA ALA A 474 17.08 14.77 -1.00
C ALA A 474 17.51 13.30 -0.93
N PHE A 475 16.61 12.38 -0.53
CA PHE A 475 16.88 10.97 -0.58
C PHE A 475 17.00 10.45 -2.02
N GLU A 476 16.09 10.81 -2.94
CA GLU A 476 16.23 10.42 -4.35
C GLU A 476 17.55 10.94 -4.95
N ASP A 477 17.90 12.20 -4.65
CA ASP A 477 19.17 12.79 -5.11
C ASP A 477 20.36 12.03 -4.52
N PHE A 478 20.31 11.68 -3.23
CA PHE A 478 21.36 10.91 -2.57
C PHE A 478 21.58 9.53 -3.23
N ILE A 479 20.51 8.79 -3.55
CA ILE A 479 20.61 7.51 -4.24
C ILE A 479 21.23 7.69 -5.63
N THR A 480 20.77 8.69 -6.37
CA THR A 480 21.23 8.97 -7.73
C THR A 480 22.68 9.47 -7.76
N ASP A 481 23.00 10.45 -6.91
CA ASP A 481 24.32 11.10 -6.86
C ASP A 481 25.43 10.16 -6.40
N ASN A 482 25.10 9.12 -5.63
CA ASN A 482 26.06 8.11 -5.21
C ASN A 482 25.99 6.81 -6.05
N ALA A 483 25.14 6.80 -7.07
CA ALA A 483 24.93 5.62 -7.92
C ALA A 483 24.65 4.35 -7.08
N TYR A 484 23.74 4.41 -6.12
CA TYR A 484 23.40 3.26 -5.27
C TYR A 484 22.37 2.34 -5.93
N ALA A 485 21.52 2.87 -6.80
CA ALA A 485 20.54 2.13 -7.55
C ALA A 485 20.31 2.76 -8.93
N LEU A 486 19.79 1.97 -9.86
CA LEU A 486 19.35 2.43 -11.17
C LEU A 486 17.86 2.11 -11.33
N PRO A 487 16.97 3.11 -11.45
CA PRO A 487 15.56 2.86 -11.74
C PRO A 487 15.42 2.38 -13.19
N LEU A 488 14.67 1.31 -13.38
CA LEU A 488 14.47 0.65 -14.68
C LEU A 488 13.05 0.92 -15.21
N SER A 489 12.03 0.54 -14.43
CA SER A 489 10.64 0.71 -14.81
C SER A 489 9.75 1.05 -13.62
N PHE A 490 8.62 1.69 -13.93
CA PHE A 490 7.47 1.80 -13.06
C PHE A 490 6.42 0.79 -13.50
N GLU A 491 5.77 0.15 -12.53
CA GLU A 491 4.72 -0.83 -12.79
C GLU A 491 3.35 -0.18 -12.60
N LYS A 492 2.45 -0.48 -13.55
CA LYS A 492 1.11 0.07 -13.61
C LYS A 492 0.09 -0.88 -13.03
N VAL A 493 -0.81 -0.34 -12.24
CA VAL A 493 -2.05 -1.01 -11.84
C VAL A 493 -3.24 -0.21 -12.34
N TYR A 494 -4.34 -0.89 -12.63
CA TYR A 494 -5.51 -0.29 -13.25
C TYR A 494 -6.73 -0.51 -12.38
N PHE A 495 -7.46 0.57 -12.13
CA PHE A 495 -8.78 0.53 -11.54
C PHE A 495 -9.84 0.76 -12.62
N ILE A 496 -10.73 -0.20 -12.77
CA ILE A 496 -11.82 -0.14 -13.75
C ILE A 496 -13.14 0.01 -13.01
N SER A 497 -13.91 1.03 -13.39
CA SER A 497 -15.25 1.27 -12.87
C SER A 497 -16.24 1.55 -13.99
N SER A 498 -17.53 1.27 -13.76
CA SER A 498 -18.58 1.66 -14.69
C SER A 498 -18.59 3.17 -14.90
N ASP A 499 -18.87 3.64 -16.12
CA ASP A 499 -19.05 5.06 -16.43
C ASP A 499 -20.23 5.69 -15.69
N ASP A 500 -21.17 4.86 -15.22
CA ASP A 500 -22.34 5.28 -14.45
C ASP A 500 -22.03 5.46 -12.95
N THR A 501 -20.79 5.27 -12.53
CA THR A 501 -20.35 5.41 -11.13
C THR A 501 -19.38 6.57 -10.94
N SER A 502 -19.35 7.14 -9.74
CA SER A 502 -18.38 8.15 -9.32
C SER A 502 -18.05 8.02 -7.84
N ASP A 503 -17.02 8.75 -7.41
CA ASP A 503 -16.63 8.89 -6.00
C ASP A 503 -16.27 7.56 -5.30
N ILE A 504 -15.84 6.54 -6.07
CA ILE A 504 -15.20 5.32 -5.54
C ILE A 504 -13.71 5.61 -5.40
N TRP A 505 -13.19 5.49 -4.19
CA TRP A 505 -11.76 5.54 -3.96
C TRP A 505 -11.15 4.13 -4.05
N TYR A 506 -10.03 4.04 -4.75
CA TYR A 506 -9.21 2.84 -4.86
C TYR A 506 -7.80 3.11 -4.35
N ASP A 507 -7.31 2.24 -3.47
CA ASP A 507 -5.95 2.25 -2.96
C ASP A 507 -5.09 1.28 -3.77
N PRO A 508 -4.17 1.78 -4.60
CA PRO A 508 -3.36 0.90 -5.44
C PRO A 508 -2.37 0.05 -4.63
N PHE A 509 -1.96 0.49 -3.44
CA PHE A 509 -1.01 -0.24 -2.59
C PHE A 509 -1.67 -1.40 -1.83
N GLY A 510 -2.85 -1.17 -1.29
CA GLY A 510 -3.64 -2.19 -0.59
C GLY A 510 -4.63 -2.93 -1.48
N GLU A 511 -4.78 -2.53 -2.75
CA GLU A 511 -5.80 -3.04 -3.67
C GLU A 511 -7.19 -3.04 -3.03
N THR A 512 -7.49 -2.01 -2.21
CA THR A 512 -8.75 -1.89 -1.48
C THR A 512 -9.62 -0.77 -2.05
N MET A 513 -10.94 -0.89 -1.87
CA MET A 513 -11.91 0.10 -2.33
C MET A 513 -12.75 0.61 -1.17
N PHE A 514 -13.18 1.86 -1.26
CA PHE A 514 -14.05 2.48 -0.28
C PHE A 514 -15.31 3.03 -0.95
N PHE A 515 -16.47 2.53 -0.54
CA PHE A 515 -17.75 2.77 -1.20
C PHE A 515 -18.62 3.81 -0.53
N LYS A 516 -18.30 4.25 0.67
CA LYS A 516 -19.14 5.21 1.42
C LYS A 516 -19.58 6.41 0.59
N TYR A 517 -18.69 6.94 -0.23
CA TYR A 517 -18.92 8.12 -1.06
C TYR A 517 -19.37 7.79 -2.49
N ALA A 518 -19.41 6.50 -2.85
CA ALA A 518 -19.73 6.06 -4.19
C ALA A 518 -21.17 6.47 -4.58
N LYS A 519 -21.33 6.93 -5.81
CA LYS A 519 -22.61 7.36 -6.37
C LYS A 519 -22.85 6.71 -7.71
N GLN A 520 -24.11 6.39 -7.99
CA GLN A 520 -24.61 6.11 -9.33
C GLN A 520 -25.05 7.43 -9.96
N LYS A 521 -24.66 7.67 -11.25
CA LYS A 521 -25.01 8.86 -12.02
C LYS A 521 -26.40 8.75 -12.62
#